data_7e6f8da52fdaf3594e993c25e7cb0f31
#
_entry.id   7e6f8da52fdaf3594e993c25e7cb0f31
#
_cell.length_a   1.000
_cell.length_b   1.000
_cell.length_c   1.000
_cell.angle_alpha   90.00
_cell.angle_beta   90.00
_cell.angle_gamma   90.00
#
_symmetry.space_group_name_H-M   'P 1'
#
loop_
_entity.id
_entity.type
_entity.pdbx_description
1 polymer ?
#
loop_
_entity_poly.entity_id
_entity_poly.type
_entity_poly.pdbx_seq_one_letter_code
_entity_poly.pdbx_strand_id
1 'polypeptide(L)'
;MDTLINYFNSISTTHRSIFLIGGLAFFLILESGIPLFRFKYKKLNHVSLNLFFTLTTLIINLIGATLILKAADYNAENNTGLLNLFQGPIWLKVLIGIMLLDLIGAWLIHWIEHNVKWMWGFHVIHHTDQQVDVSTGLRHHPGESVFRLTFTALAVFVSGASFGVVMLYQTLSLQEKAPLLQ
;
A
#
# COMPACT_ATOMS: atom_id res chain seq x y z
N MET A 1 -8.85 20.92 -2.59
CA MET A 1 -8.95 19.49 -2.30
C MET A 1 -9.68 18.74 -3.43
N ASP A 2 -10.81 19.26 -3.92
CA ASP A 2 -11.57 18.64 -5.03
C ASP A 2 -10.72 18.41 -6.28
N THR A 3 -9.91 19.40 -6.68
CA THR A 3 -8.98 19.26 -7.82
C THR A 3 -8.01 18.10 -7.65
N LEU A 4 -7.47 17.92 -6.44
CA LEU A 4 -6.56 16.81 -6.12
C LEU A 4 -7.28 15.47 -6.23
N ILE A 5 -8.45 15.34 -5.61
CA ILE A 5 -9.23 14.09 -5.66
C ILE A 5 -9.68 13.77 -7.08
N ASN A 6 -10.11 14.77 -7.85
CA ASN A 6 -10.49 14.60 -9.26
C ASN A 6 -9.29 14.14 -10.11
N TYR A 7 -8.09 14.66 -9.85
CA TYR A 7 -6.87 14.17 -10.49
C TYR A 7 -6.64 12.70 -10.20
N PHE A 8 -6.74 12.27 -8.92
CA PHE A 8 -6.55 10.86 -8.54
C PHE A 8 -7.69 9.94 -8.99
N ASN A 9 -8.90 10.45 -9.15
CA ASN A 9 -10.02 9.69 -9.74
C ASN A 9 -9.78 9.36 -11.23
N SER A 10 -9.06 10.23 -11.95
CA SER A 10 -8.78 10.08 -13.38
C SER A 10 -7.30 9.90 -13.72
N ILE A 11 -6.49 9.55 -12.71
CA ILE A 11 -5.04 9.41 -12.87
C ILE A 11 -4.68 8.39 -13.95
N SER A 12 -3.90 8.79 -14.94
CA SER A 12 -3.46 7.91 -16.01
C SER A 12 -2.50 6.83 -15.50
N THR A 13 -2.49 5.68 -16.17
CA THR A 13 -1.55 4.59 -15.86
C THR A 13 -0.10 5.06 -15.90
N THR A 14 0.23 5.96 -16.83
CA THR A 14 1.58 6.55 -16.94
C THR A 14 1.95 7.35 -15.70
N HIS A 15 1.07 8.25 -15.23
CA HIS A 15 1.35 9.04 -14.04
C HIS A 15 1.44 8.15 -12.79
N ARG A 16 0.58 7.14 -12.66
CA ARG A 16 0.70 6.15 -11.57
C ARG A 16 2.06 5.46 -11.59
N SER A 17 2.47 4.96 -12.76
CA SER A 17 3.78 4.31 -12.90
C SER A 17 4.94 5.24 -12.55
N ILE A 18 4.87 6.52 -12.95
CA ILE A 18 5.88 7.51 -12.58
C ILE A 18 5.95 7.70 -11.07
N PHE A 19 4.81 7.85 -10.38
CA PHE A 19 4.80 7.99 -8.92
C PHE A 19 5.36 6.74 -8.22
N LEU A 20 4.96 5.54 -8.65
CA LEU A 20 5.35 4.29 -8.01
C LEU A 20 6.82 3.95 -8.29
N ILE A 21 7.20 3.89 -9.56
CA ILE A 21 8.55 3.50 -9.98
C ILE A 21 9.53 4.62 -9.68
N GLY A 22 9.15 5.87 -9.96
CA GLY A 22 9.99 7.05 -9.70
C GLY A 22 10.24 7.26 -8.22
N GLY A 23 9.22 7.10 -7.38
CA GLY A 23 9.34 7.16 -5.92
C GLY A 23 10.29 6.08 -5.40
N LEU A 24 10.10 4.82 -5.81
CA LEU A 24 10.99 3.73 -5.43
C LEU A 24 12.44 3.99 -5.88
N ALA A 25 12.63 4.38 -7.14
CA ALA A 25 13.96 4.69 -7.69
C ALA A 25 14.62 5.84 -6.94
N PHE A 26 13.87 6.89 -6.63
CA PHE A 26 14.35 8.04 -5.86
C PHE A 26 14.88 7.61 -4.49
N PHE A 27 14.11 6.82 -3.73
CA PHE A 27 14.54 6.38 -2.40
C PHE A 27 15.71 5.38 -2.47
N LEU A 28 15.77 4.49 -3.46
CA LEU A 28 16.92 3.60 -3.67
C LEU A 28 18.21 4.36 -3.99
N ILE A 29 18.11 5.44 -4.78
CA ILE A 29 19.25 6.32 -5.09
C ILE A 29 19.66 7.08 -3.83
N LEU A 30 18.71 7.67 -3.11
CA LEU A 30 18.95 8.41 -1.89
C LEU A 30 19.65 7.54 -0.84
N GLU A 31 19.15 6.33 -0.60
CA GLU A 31 19.76 5.37 0.31
C GLU A 31 21.16 4.94 -0.13
N SER A 32 21.41 4.84 -1.45
CA SER A 32 22.73 4.50 -1.96
C SER A 32 23.76 5.60 -1.68
N GLY A 33 23.31 6.88 -1.65
CA GLY A 33 24.15 8.03 -1.32
C GLY A 33 24.28 8.29 0.20
N ILE A 34 23.18 8.06 0.93
CA ILE A 34 23.11 8.32 2.39
C ILE A 34 22.55 7.06 3.08
N PRO A 35 23.33 5.97 3.16
CA PRO A 35 22.84 4.72 3.75
C PRO A 35 22.61 4.88 5.25
N LEU A 36 21.41 4.49 5.71
CA LEU A 36 21.07 4.46 7.15
C LEU A 36 21.94 3.43 7.89
N PHE A 37 22.18 2.27 7.25
CA PHE A 37 23.05 1.20 7.74
C PHE A 37 24.09 0.81 6.68
N ARG A 38 25.34 0.67 7.08
CA ARG A 38 26.43 0.25 6.18
C ARG A 38 26.63 -1.26 6.25
N PHE A 39 25.79 -2.02 5.57
CA PHE A 39 25.95 -3.46 5.47
C PHE A 39 26.92 -3.83 4.31
N LYS A 40 27.76 -4.83 4.57
CA LYS A 40 28.58 -5.45 3.50
C LYS A 40 27.82 -6.65 2.92
N TYR A 41 27.07 -6.44 1.86
CA TYR A 41 26.29 -7.49 1.18
C TYR A 41 26.28 -7.32 -0.34
N LYS A 42 25.88 -8.39 -1.03
CA LYS A 42 25.72 -8.35 -2.49
C LYS A 42 24.36 -7.68 -2.82
N LYS A 43 24.34 -6.35 -2.87
CA LYS A 43 23.11 -5.54 -3.02
C LYS A 43 22.25 -6.01 -4.21
N LEU A 44 22.84 -6.37 -5.35
CA LEU A 44 22.09 -6.86 -6.51
C LEU A 44 21.33 -8.16 -6.22
N ASN A 45 21.92 -9.13 -5.52
CA ASN A 45 21.26 -10.38 -5.18
C ASN A 45 20.11 -10.15 -4.18
N HIS A 46 20.31 -9.24 -3.23
CA HIS A 46 19.30 -8.87 -2.25
C HIS A 46 18.11 -8.18 -2.93
N VAL A 47 18.37 -7.13 -3.71
CA VAL A 47 17.32 -6.41 -4.45
C VAL A 47 16.60 -7.33 -5.44
N SER A 48 17.30 -8.27 -6.12
CA SER A 48 16.66 -9.18 -7.06
C SER A 48 15.69 -10.15 -6.36
N LEU A 49 16.01 -10.62 -5.15
CA LEU A 49 15.12 -11.43 -4.34
C LEU A 49 13.87 -10.64 -3.94
N ASN A 50 14.04 -9.42 -3.46
CA ASN A 50 12.93 -8.56 -3.08
C ASN A 50 12.05 -8.19 -4.30
N LEU A 51 12.68 -7.98 -5.47
CA LEU A 51 11.96 -7.76 -6.73
C LEU A 51 11.13 -8.98 -7.15
N PHE A 52 11.63 -10.21 -6.94
CA PHE A 52 10.85 -11.42 -7.18
C PHE A 52 9.55 -11.42 -6.36
N PHE A 53 9.61 -11.11 -5.06
CA PHE A 53 8.42 -10.97 -4.23
C PHE A 53 7.52 -9.81 -4.69
N THR A 54 8.11 -8.70 -5.13
CA THR A 54 7.36 -7.57 -5.71
C THR A 54 6.55 -8.00 -6.93
N LEU A 55 7.14 -8.79 -7.83
CA LEU A 55 6.44 -9.27 -9.03
C LEU A 55 5.26 -10.18 -8.67
N THR A 56 5.42 -11.07 -7.70
CA THR A 56 4.30 -11.92 -7.24
C THR A 56 3.19 -11.10 -6.61
N THR A 57 3.52 -10.11 -5.80
CA THR A 57 2.56 -9.17 -5.21
C THR A 57 1.85 -8.34 -6.29
N LEU A 58 2.59 -7.89 -7.31
CA LEU A 58 2.02 -7.14 -8.44
C LEU A 58 0.96 -7.96 -9.19
N ILE A 59 1.23 -9.24 -9.46
CA ILE A 59 0.27 -10.14 -10.12
C ILE A 59 -1.00 -10.29 -9.26
N ILE A 60 -0.85 -10.51 -7.96
CA ILE A 60 -1.99 -10.65 -7.03
C ILE A 60 -2.80 -9.36 -7.00
N ASN A 61 -2.14 -8.21 -6.90
CA ASN A 61 -2.80 -6.92 -6.88
C ASN A 61 -3.51 -6.60 -8.21
N LEU A 62 -2.95 -7.02 -9.35
CA LEU A 62 -3.58 -6.85 -10.65
C LEU A 62 -4.89 -7.65 -10.75
N ILE A 63 -4.86 -8.92 -10.32
CA ILE A 63 -6.05 -9.79 -10.29
C ILE A 63 -7.08 -9.23 -9.30
N GLY A 64 -6.62 -8.77 -8.14
CA GLY A 64 -7.50 -8.29 -7.07
C GLY A 64 -7.94 -6.83 -7.18
N ALA A 65 -7.36 -6.05 -8.11
CA ALA A 65 -7.76 -4.65 -8.31
C ALA A 65 -9.26 -4.50 -8.61
N THR A 66 -9.84 -5.48 -9.30
CA THR A 66 -11.28 -5.53 -9.56
C THR A 66 -12.13 -5.63 -8.29
N LEU A 67 -11.61 -6.25 -7.24
CA LEU A 67 -12.30 -6.36 -5.94
C LEU A 67 -12.38 -4.99 -5.26
N ILE A 68 -11.29 -4.24 -5.27
CA ILE A 68 -11.22 -2.88 -4.72
C ILE A 68 -12.15 -1.93 -5.50
N LEU A 69 -12.11 -2.01 -6.84
CA LEU A 69 -13.00 -1.22 -7.69
C LEU A 69 -14.47 -1.51 -7.41
N LYS A 70 -14.87 -2.80 -7.38
CA LYS A 70 -16.23 -3.19 -7.05
C LYS A 70 -16.68 -2.72 -5.67
N ALA A 71 -15.81 -2.71 -4.67
CA ALA A 71 -16.12 -2.17 -3.35
C ALA A 71 -16.36 -0.66 -3.39
N ALA A 72 -15.53 0.08 -4.15
CA ALA A 72 -15.70 1.52 -4.31
C ALA A 72 -16.96 1.88 -5.12
N ASP A 73 -17.22 1.16 -6.21
CA ASP A 73 -18.41 1.34 -7.06
C ASP A 73 -19.69 1.04 -6.27
N TYR A 74 -19.72 -0.08 -5.52
CA TYR A 74 -20.85 -0.43 -4.67
C TYR A 74 -21.17 0.69 -3.65
N ASN A 75 -20.13 1.25 -3.01
CA ASN A 75 -20.32 2.35 -2.06
C ASN A 75 -20.84 3.62 -2.75
N ALA A 76 -20.36 3.93 -3.95
CA ALA A 76 -20.81 5.10 -4.71
C ALA A 76 -22.27 4.96 -5.15
N GLU A 77 -22.67 3.77 -5.62
CA GLU A 77 -24.04 3.49 -6.09
C GLU A 77 -25.05 3.43 -4.95
N ASN A 78 -24.67 2.87 -3.79
CA ASN A 78 -25.57 2.66 -2.67
C ASN A 78 -25.45 3.70 -1.56
N ASN A 79 -24.53 4.68 -1.72
CA ASN A 79 -24.22 5.71 -0.74
C ASN A 79 -23.87 5.12 0.65
N THR A 80 -23.11 4.01 0.66
CA THR A 80 -22.71 3.28 1.87
C THR A 80 -21.32 3.66 2.33
N GLY A 81 -20.94 3.22 3.54
CA GLY A 81 -19.63 3.50 4.16
C GLY A 81 -19.64 4.69 5.12
N LEU A 82 -18.71 4.68 6.06
CA LEU A 82 -18.66 5.64 7.17
C LEU A 82 -18.53 7.10 6.72
N LEU A 83 -17.80 7.35 5.62
CA LEU A 83 -17.60 8.70 5.10
C LEU A 83 -18.86 9.32 4.52
N ASN A 84 -19.84 8.50 4.11
CA ASN A 84 -21.12 8.98 3.59
C ASN A 84 -22.06 9.42 4.72
N LEU A 85 -21.86 8.90 5.93
CA LEU A 85 -22.58 9.33 7.12
C LEU A 85 -22.04 10.66 7.68
N PHE A 86 -20.80 11.00 7.34
CA PHE A 86 -20.13 12.20 7.84
C PHE A 86 -20.42 13.40 6.96
N GLN A 87 -21.08 14.41 7.53
CA GLN A 87 -21.37 15.69 6.87
C GLN A 87 -20.31 16.74 7.27
N GLY A 88 -19.20 16.77 6.55
CA GLY A 88 -18.11 17.69 6.83
C GLY A 88 -17.37 18.12 5.57
N PRO A 89 -16.39 19.02 5.69
CA PRO A 89 -15.63 19.50 4.56
C PRO A 89 -14.83 18.37 3.90
N ILE A 90 -14.65 18.45 2.59
CA ILE A 90 -14.01 17.39 1.77
C ILE A 90 -12.61 17.03 2.26
N TRP A 91 -11.82 18.00 2.70
CA TRP A 91 -10.47 17.74 3.20
C TRP A 91 -10.46 16.81 4.43
N LEU A 92 -11.48 16.96 5.31
CA LEU A 92 -11.62 16.11 6.50
C LEU A 92 -12.11 14.70 6.13
N LYS A 93 -13.03 14.60 5.15
CA LYS A 93 -13.43 13.30 4.58
C LYS A 93 -12.23 12.54 3.99
N VAL A 94 -11.38 13.23 3.26
CA VAL A 94 -10.16 12.65 2.68
C VAL A 94 -9.20 12.18 3.77
N LEU A 95 -8.97 13.01 4.79
CA LEU A 95 -8.11 12.66 5.92
C LEU A 95 -8.64 11.42 6.67
N ILE A 96 -9.91 11.42 7.05
CA ILE A 96 -10.56 10.28 7.72
C ILE A 96 -10.52 9.03 6.82
N GLY A 97 -10.76 9.20 5.51
CA GLY A 97 -10.69 8.12 4.56
C GLY A 97 -9.30 7.46 4.50
N ILE A 98 -8.24 8.27 4.42
CA ILE A 98 -6.86 7.79 4.46
C ILE A 98 -6.57 7.06 5.78
N MET A 99 -6.98 7.63 6.92
CA MET A 99 -6.79 7.00 8.24
C MET A 99 -7.52 5.66 8.35
N LEU A 100 -8.75 5.53 7.83
CA LEU A 100 -9.51 4.28 7.85
C LEU A 100 -8.89 3.23 6.92
N LEU A 101 -8.42 3.65 5.74
CA LEU A 101 -7.72 2.76 4.80
C LEU A 101 -6.43 2.23 5.42
N ASP A 102 -5.68 3.07 6.12
CA ASP A 102 -4.45 2.68 6.81
C ASP A 102 -4.76 1.78 8.02
N LEU A 103 -5.69 2.19 8.88
CA LEU A 103 -6.07 1.44 10.08
C LEU A 103 -6.53 0.01 9.77
N ILE A 104 -7.37 -0.17 8.75
CA ILE A 104 -7.94 -1.49 8.42
C ILE A 104 -7.05 -2.23 7.42
N GLY A 105 -6.63 -1.55 6.36
CA GLY A 105 -5.92 -2.15 5.22
C GLY A 105 -4.43 -2.37 5.44
N ALA A 106 -3.82 -1.68 6.44
CA ALA A 106 -2.41 -1.84 6.76
C ALA A 106 -2.22 -2.27 8.22
N TRP A 107 -2.58 -1.43 9.20
CA TRP A 107 -2.28 -1.69 10.61
C TRP A 107 -3.00 -2.93 11.16
N LEU A 108 -4.31 -3.04 10.98
CA LEU A 108 -5.10 -4.14 11.53
C LEU A 108 -4.67 -5.49 10.96
N ILE A 109 -4.51 -5.59 9.64
CA ILE A 109 -4.05 -6.84 9.02
C ILE A 109 -2.64 -7.20 9.51
N HIS A 110 -1.72 -6.25 9.59
CA HIS A 110 -0.37 -6.45 10.09
C HIS A 110 -0.39 -6.96 11.55
N TRP A 111 -1.22 -6.36 12.42
CA TRP A 111 -1.43 -6.83 13.78
C TRP A 111 -1.98 -8.26 13.84
N ILE A 112 -2.94 -8.60 12.97
CA ILE A 112 -3.49 -9.96 12.86
C ILE A 112 -2.40 -10.95 12.41
N GLU A 113 -1.59 -10.58 11.41
CA GLU A 113 -0.48 -11.39 10.90
C GLU A 113 0.55 -11.71 11.99
N HIS A 114 0.78 -10.81 12.94
CA HIS A 114 1.64 -11.06 14.10
C HIS A 114 1.00 -11.95 15.17
N ASN A 115 -0.32 -11.93 15.31
CA ASN A 115 -1.01 -12.63 16.40
C ASN A 115 -1.58 -13.99 15.99
N VAL A 116 -1.82 -14.21 14.70
CA VAL A 116 -2.39 -15.46 14.17
C VAL A 116 -1.27 -16.36 13.62
N LYS A 117 -0.97 -17.43 14.35
CA LYS A 117 0.20 -18.30 14.11
C LYS A 117 0.37 -18.78 12.66
N TRP A 118 -0.70 -19.15 11.97
CA TRP A 118 -0.60 -19.60 10.58
C TRP A 118 -0.38 -18.44 9.60
N MET A 119 -0.88 -17.23 9.88
CA MET A 119 -0.63 -16.04 9.09
C MET A 119 0.80 -15.53 9.28
N TRP A 120 1.33 -15.64 10.51
CA TRP A 120 2.74 -15.37 10.79
C TRP A 120 3.69 -16.16 9.88
N GLY A 121 3.34 -17.41 9.53
CA GLY A 121 4.14 -18.22 8.60
C GLY A 121 4.37 -17.58 7.22
N PHE A 122 3.46 -16.72 6.76
CA PHE A 122 3.61 -15.94 5.54
C PHE A 122 4.34 -14.61 5.80
N HIS A 123 3.98 -13.95 6.89
CA HIS A 123 4.48 -12.62 7.23
C HIS A 123 5.95 -12.63 7.70
N VAL A 124 6.41 -13.72 8.33
CA VAL A 124 7.80 -13.85 8.79
C VAL A 124 8.83 -13.62 7.68
N ILE A 125 8.50 -13.86 6.41
CA ILE A 125 9.39 -13.62 5.26
C ILE A 125 9.79 -12.15 5.16
N HIS A 126 8.87 -11.24 5.48
CA HIS A 126 9.17 -9.81 5.59
C HIS A 126 10.19 -9.53 6.71
N HIS A 127 10.06 -10.21 7.86
CA HIS A 127 10.94 -10.05 9.02
C HIS A 127 12.25 -10.85 8.93
N THR A 128 12.45 -11.69 7.92
CA THR A 128 13.73 -12.43 7.74
C THR A 128 14.82 -11.60 7.07
N ASP A 129 14.53 -10.38 6.67
CA ASP A 129 15.53 -9.52 6.04
C ASP A 129 16.49 -8.96 7.10
N GLN A 130 17.75 -9.41 7.05
CA GLN A 130 18.80 -8.95 7.95
C GLN A 130 19.53 -7.70 7.41
N GLN A 131 19.23 -7.29 6.19
CA GLN A 131 19.93 -6.23 5.48
C GLN A 131 18.91 -5.21 4.97
N VAL A 132 18.19 -4.64 5.93
CA VAL A 132 17.06 -3.73 5.67
C VAL A 132 17.50 -2.57 4.77
N ASP A 133 16.88 -2.51 3.60
CA ASP A 133 16.99 -1.39 2.66
C ASP A 133 15.61 -1.02 2.09
N VAL A 134 15.56 -0.01 1.21
CA VAL A 134 14.30 0.44 0.61
C VAL A 134 13.52 -0.70 -0.07
N SER A 135 14.22 -1.69 -0.63
CA SER A 135 13.57 -2.83 -1.31
C SER A 135 12.94 -3.84 -0.32
N THR A 136 13.36 -3.84 0.94
CA THR A 136 12.79 -4.72 1.99
C THR A 136 11.29 -4.50 2.18
N GLY A 137 10.82 -3.27 2.05
CA GLY A 137 9.39 -2.93 2.12
C GLY A 137 8.54 -3.58 1.02
N LEU A 138 9.16 -4.15 0.00
CA LEU A 138 8.52 -4.87 -1.11
C LEU A 138 8.55 -6.40 -0.94
N ARG A 139 9.22 -6.90 0.12
CA ARG A 139 9.42 -8.32 0.37
C ARG A 139 8.22 -8.93 1.10
N HIS A 140 7.17 -9.24 0.35
CA HIS A 140 5.96 -9.86 0.88
C HIS A 140 5.72 -11.24 0.26
N HIS A 141 5.38 -12.23 1.09
CA HIS A 141 4.96 -13.53 0.59
C HIS A 141 3.64 -13.41 -0.20
N PRO A 142 3.45 -14.14 -1.31
CA PRO A 142 2.19 -14.08 -2.08
C PRO A 142 0.94 -14.31 -1.24
N GLY A 143 0.97 -15.23 -0.27
CA GLY A 143 -0.15 -15.46 0.66
C GLY A 143 -0.47 -14.23 1.52
N GLU A 144 0.55 -13.53 2.04
CA GLU A 144 0.39 -12.27 2.75
C GLU A 144 -0.26 -11.21 1.84
N SER A 145 0.17 -11.12 0.59
CA SER A 145 -0.41 -10.17 -0.37
C SER A 145 -1.90 -10.38 -0.59
N VAL A 146 -2.39 -11.63 -0.57
CA VAL A 146 -3.83 -11.94 -0.65
C VAL A 146 -4.57 -11.41 0.58
N PHE A 147 -4.03 -11.58 1.79
CA PHE A 147 -4.68 -11.06 3.01
C PHE A 147 -4.73 -9.54 2.99
N ARG A 148 -3.61 -8.89 2.67
CA ARG A 148 -3.53 -7.42 2.58
C ARG A 148 -4.50 -6.86 1.55
N LEU A 149 -4.62 -7.50 0.38
CA LEU A 149 -5.59 -7.13 -0.64
C LEU A 149 -7.02 -7.23 -0.12
N THR A 150 -7.35 -8.34 0.57
CA THR A 150 -8.69 -8.56 1.14
C THR A 150 -9.03 -7.49 2.18
N PHE A 151 -8.10 -7.17 3.07
CA PHE A 151 -8.30 -6.13 4.07
C PHE A 151 -8.34 -4.72 3.46
N THR A 152 -7.60 -4.48 2.38
CA THR A 152 -7.71 -3.22 1.63
C THR A 152 -9.11 -3.07 1.01
N ALA A 153 -9.64 -4.12 0.39
CA ALA A 153 -11.01 -4.10 -0.14
C ALA A 153 -12.05 -3.91 0.97
N LEU A 154 -11.87 -4.56 2.12
CA LEU A 154 -12.71 -4.37 3.32
C LEU A 154 -12.62 -2.91 3.82
N ALA A 155 -11.43 -2.34 3.86
CA ALA A 155 -11.22 -0.95 4.27
C ALA A 155 -11.94 0.02 3.35
N VAL A 156 -11.89 -0.20 2.03
CA VAL A 156 -12.63 0.60 1.05
C VAL A 156 -14.14 0.45 1.27
N PHE A 157 -14.62 -0.76 1.44
CA PHE A 157 -16.04 -1.03 1.67
C PHE A 157 -16.56 -0.38 2.96
N VAL A 158 -15.84 -0.53 4.07
CA VAL A 158 -16.22 0.03 5.39
C VAL A 158 -16.12 1.55 5.39
N SER A 159 -15.05 2.10 4.82
CA SER A 159 -14.85 3.56 4.83
C SER A 159 -15.80 4.30 3.89
N GLY A 160 -16.19 3.70 2.79
CA GLY A 160 -16.87 4.43 1.70
C GLY A 160 -15.94 5.37 0.93
N ALA A 161 -14.63 5.10 0.98
CA ALA A 161 -13.64 5.92 0.30
C ALA A 161 -13.83 5.85 -1.23
N SER A 162 -13.82 7.01 -1.89
CA SER A 162 -13.86 7.09 -3.34
C SER A 162 -12.56 6.54 -3.95
N PHE A 163 -12.62 6.13 -5.21
CA PHE A 163 -11.45 5.66 -5.95
C PHE A 163 -10.26 6.62 -5.86
N GLY A 164 -10.50 7.94 -5.96
CA GLY A 164 -9.46 8.96 -5.85
C GLY A 164 -8.77 8.97 -4.48
N VAL A 165 -9.53 8.76 -3.40
CA VAL A 165 -8.95 8.66 -2.04
C VAL A 165 -8.11 7.40 -1.90
N VAL A 166 -8.57 6.28 -2.47
CA VAL A 166 -7.80 5.02 -2.49
C VAL A 166 -6.49 5.18 -3.26
N MET A 167 -6.52 5.83 -4.44
CA MET A 167 -5.33 6.08 -5.24
C MET A 167 -4.34 7.02 -4.55
N LEU A 168 -4.86 8.07 -3.91
CA LEU A 168 -4.05 8.99 -3.10
C LEU A 168 -3.38 8.25 -1.94
N TYR A 169 -4.15 7.45 -1.18
CA TYR A 169 -3.62 6.63 -0.10
C TYR A 169 -2.52 5.67 -0.58
N GLN A 170 -2.75 4.93 -1.68
CA GLN A 170 -1.75 4.02 -2.22
C GLN A 170 -0.45 4.74 -2.63
N THR A 171 -0.57 5.96 -3.15
CA THR A 171 0.61 6.77 -3.52
C THR A 171 1.41 7.19 -2.28
N LEU A 172 0.73 7.59 -1.20
CA LEU A 172 1.35 8.00 0.06
C LEU A 172 1.97 6.80 0.80
N SER A 173 1.24 5.68 0.90
CA SER A 173 1.69 4.50 1.66
C SER A 173 2.93 3.82 1.06
N LEU A 174 3.19 3.98 -0.23
CA LEU A 174 4.45 3.51 -0.84
C LEU A 174 5.67 4.32 -0.39
N GLN A 175 5.48 5.59 -0.05
CA GLN A 175 6.56 6.45 0.45
C GLN A 175 6.88 6.15 1.91
N GLU A 176 5.89 5.76 2.72
CA GLU A 176 6.09 5.41 4.13
C GLU A 176 6.89 4.10 4.32
N LYS A 177 6.84 3.19 3.34
CA LYS A 177 7.62 1.93 3.36
C LYS A 177 9.11 2.13 3.12
N ALA A 178 9.56 3.35 2.82
CA ALA A 178 10.98 3.65 2.73
C ALA A 178 11.61 3.68 4.14
N PRO A 179 12.65 2.88 4.44
CA PRO A 179 13.22 2.74 5.79
C PRO A 179 13.86 4.03 6.34
N LEU A 180 13.90 5.11 5.58
CA LEU A 180 14.32 6.42 6.05
C LEU A 180 13.28 7.12 6.94
N LEU A 181 12.04 6.59 7.03
CA LEU A 181 10.92 7.17 7.75
C LEU A 181 10.40 6.25 8.88
N GLN A 182 11.03 5.10 9.11
CA GLN A 182 10.81 4.17 10.22
C GLN A 182 12.00 4.22 11.17
#